data_1adb2a442c45fc761f2984e6899b9ce1
#
_entry.id   1adb2a442c45fc761f2984e6899b9ce1
#
_cell.length_a   1.000
_cell.length_b   1.000
_cell.length_c   1.000
_cell.angle_alpha   90.00
_cell.angle_beta   90.00
_cell.angle_gamma   90.00
#
_symmetry.space_group_name_H-M   'P 1'
#
loop_
_entity.id
_entity.type
_entity.pdbx_description
1 polymer ?
#
loop_
_entity_poly.entity_id
_entity_poly.type
_entity_poly.pdbx_seq_one_letter_code
_entity_poly.pdbx_strand_id
1 'polypeptide(L)'
;LINDYYAYVNDCIDENLFIFICNCNPNVNAEKVEKELLKIIDKLKMGKISQKDLQRVKNNVKSDFIFSLNNASAVANIYGSYLARGDIDPLLNYEKDIQNLELKDLISCAKKYFIQENSTTVILRKDSNG
;
A
#
# COMPACT_ATOMS: atom_id res chain seq x y z
N LEU A 1 -8.80 -13.36 11.08
CA LEU A 1 -9.20 -12.09 11.70
C LEU A 1 -9.90 -11.16 10.74
N ILE A 2 -9.49 -11.13 9.48
CA ILE A 2 -10.01 -10.23 8.43
C ILE A 2 -10.45 -11.04 7.22
N ASN A 3 -11.47 -10.53 6.50
CA ASN A 3 -11.89 -11.08 5.22
C ASN A 3 -10.95 -10.63 4.10
N ASP A 4 -10.69 -9.33 4.08
CA ASP A 4 -9.84 -8.70 3.09
C ASP A 4 -9.12 -7.48 3.69
N TYR A 5 -8.13 -6.99 2.97
CA TYR A 5 -7.39 -5.78 3.33
C TYR A 5 -6.92 -5.05 2.08
N TYR A 6 -6.79 -3.76 2.21
CA TYR A 6 -6.21 -2.88 1.19
C TYR A 6 -5.17 -1.99 1.82
N ALA A 7 -4.11 -1.71 1.08
CA ALA A 7 -3.07 -0.76 1.49
C ALA A 7 -2.65 0.03 0.25
N TYR A 8 -2.82 1.34 0.28
CA TYR A 8 -2.55 2.17 -0.89
C TYR A 8 -2.29 3.64 -0.52
N VAL A 9 -1.69 4.35 -1.45
CA VAL A 9 -1.63 5.81 -1.49
C VAL A 9 -2.37 6.24 -2.74
N ASN A 10 -3.29 7.20 -2.61
CA ASN A 10 -3.91 7.78 -3.78
C ASN A 10 -2.87 8.58 -4.58
N ASP A 11 -2.91 8.40 -5.88
CA ASP A 11 -2.07 9.10 -6.83
C ASP A 11 -2.55 10.56 -6.97
N CYS A 12 -1.84 11.50 -6.36
CA CYS A 12 -2.15 12.93 -6.35
C CYS A 12 -0.89 13.75 -6.65
N ILE A 13 -1.08 15.03 -7.02
CA ILE A 13 0.02 15.99 -7.18
C ILE A 13 0.54 16.39 -5.80
N ASP A 14 -0.35 16.61 -4.85
CA ASP A 14 -0.02 17.01 -3.48
C ASP A 14 0.20 15.81 -2.56
N GLU A 15 0.75 16.06 -1.36
CA GLU A 15 0.91 15.06 -0.31
C GLU A 15 -0.43 14.40 0.05
N ASN A 16 -0.41 13.09 0.25
CA ASN A 16 -1.62 12.31 0.51
C ASN A 16 -1.40 11.27 1.61
N LEU A 17 -2.50 10.66 2.04
CA LEU A 17 -2.50 9.63 3.09
C LEU A 17 -2.09 8.27 2.54
N PHE A 18 -1.30 7.54 3.31
CA PHE A 18 -1.19 6.10 3.18
C PHE A 18 -2.34 5.45 3.95
N ILE A 19 -3.20 4.71 3.26
CA ILE A 19 -4.45 4.18 3.83
C ILE A 19 -4.34 2.67 3.96
N PHE A 20 -4.65 2.15 5.16
CA PHE A 20 -4.91 0.74 5.40
C PHE A 20 -6.41 0.55 5.65
N ILE A 21 -7.04 -0.35 4.94
CA ILE A 21 -8.43 -0.77 5.17
C ILE A 21 -8.43 -2.25 5.51
N CYS A 22 -9.06 -2.61 6.63
CA CYS A 22 -9.21 -4.00 7.04
C CYS A 22 -10.68 -4.30 7.28
N ASN A 23 -11.26 -5.20 6.51
CA ASN A 23 -12.63 -5.69 6.72
C ASN A 23 -12.59 -6.90 7.67
N CYS A 24 -13.05 -6.69 8.91
CA CYS A 24 -13.04 -7.71 9.93
C CYS A 24 -14.06 -8.82 9.65
N ASN A 25 -13.72 -10.06 9.99
CA ASN A 25 -14.68 -11.15 10.05
C ASN A 25 -15.77 -10.85 11.10
N PRO A 26 -16.99 -11.40 10.94
CA PRO A 26 -18.03 -11.28 11.96
C PRO A 26 -17.50 -11.68 13.37
N ASN A 27 -17.88 -10.92 14.39
CA ASN A 27 -17.49 -11.13 15.79
C ASN A 27 -15.99 -10.97 16.10
N VAL A 28 -15.18 -10.45 15.18
CA VAL A 28 -13.79 -10.11 15.46
C VAL A 28 -13.71 -8.68 16.02
N ASN A 29 -12.94 -8.54 17.09
CA ASN A 29 -12.68 -7.24 17.69
C ASN A 29 -11.70 -6.45 16.79
N ALA A 30 -12.13 -5.28 16.31
CA ALA A 30 -11.36 -4.45 15.39
C ALA A 30 -10.06 -3.93 16.03
N GLU A 31 -10.06 -3.65 17.34
CA GLU A 31 -8.85 -3.23 18.06
C GLU A 31 -7.78 -4.32 18.10
N LYS A 32 -8.20 -5.59 18.03
CA LYS A 32 -7.25 -6.70 17.89
C LYS A 32 -6.61 -6.70 16.50
N VAL A 33 -7.38 -6.41 15.47
CA VAL A 33 -6.87 -6.29 14.09
C VAL A 33 -5.88 -5.13 13.99
N GLU A 34 -6.22 -3.97 14.52
CA GLU A 34 -5.33 -2.82 14.60
C GLU A 34 -3.99 -3.17 15.26
N LYS A 35 -4.03 -3.80 16.46
CA LYS A 35 -2.82 -4.22 17.16
C LYS A 35 -1.95 -5.17 16.34
N GLU A 36 -2.54 -6.10 15.61
CA GLU A 36 -1.78 -7.02 14.76
C GLU A 36 -1.19 -6.29 13.53
N LEU A 37 -1.91 -5.34 12.93
CA LEU A 37 -1.39 -4.49 11.86
C LEU A 37 -0.18 -3.68 12.34
N LEU A 38 -0.29 -3.02 13.48
CA LEU A 38 0.82 -2.24 14.06
C LEU A 38 2.04 -3.12 14.35
N LYS A 39 1.86 -4.35 14.83
CA LYS A 39 2.97 -5.31 15.01
C LYS A 39 3.65 -5.67 13.69
N ILE A 40 2.89 -5.78 12.59
CA ILE A 40 3.46 -6.05 11.26
C ILE A 40 4.29 -4.86 10.79
N ILE A 41 3.77 -3.65 10.99
CA ILE A 41 4.50 -2.41 10.67
C ILE A 41 5.79 -2.31 11.49
N ASP A 42 5.76 -2.64 12.77
CA ASP A 42 6.95 -2.65 13.62
C ASP A 42 7.98 -3.71 13.17
N LYS A 43 7.53 -4.88 12.75
CA LYS A 43 8.44 -5.89 12.15
C LYS A 43 9.13 -5.35 10.90
N LEU A 44 8.40 -4.61 10.05
CA LEU A 44 8.99 -3.96 8.87
C LEU A 44 10.04 -2.93 9.28
N LYS A 45 9.72 -2.03 10.22
CA LYS A 45 10.66 -1.02 10.75
C LYS A 45 11.92 -1.64 11.35
N MET A 46 11.80 -2.82 11.96
CA MET A 46 12.93 -3.57 12.55
C MET A 46 13.73 -4.37 11.51
N GLY A 47 13.35 -4.35 10.24
CA GLY A 47 13.98 -5.16 9.20
C GLY A 47 13.71 -6.66 9.33
N LYS A 48 12.67 -7.08 10.06
CA LYS A 48 12.29 -8.48 10.25
C LYS A 48 11.45 -9.00 9.07
N ILE A 49 11.90 -8.71 7.86
CA ILE A 49 11.31 -9.14 6.59
C ILE A 49 12.42 -9.76 5.76
N SER A 50 12.14 -10.87 5.11
CA SER A 50 13.15 -11.55 4.32
C SER A 50 13.31 -10.92 2.93
N GLN A 51 14.52 -11.04 2.37
CA GLN A 51 14.79 -10.65 0.99
C GLN A 51 13.90 -11.43 -0.01
N LYS A 52 13.55 -12.68 0.34
CA LYS A 52 12.63 -13.50 -0.45
C LYS A 52 11.22 -12.91 -0.49
N ASP A 53 10.74 -12.36 0.62
CA ASP A 53 9.42 -11.71 0.67
C ASP A 53 9.42 -10.43 -0.18
N LEU A 54 10.47 -9.62 -0.09
CA LEU A 54 10.62 -8.44 -0.94
C LEU A 54 10.61 -8.83 -2.42
N GLN A 55 11.37 -9.84 -2.82
CA GLN A 55 11.41 -10.28 -4.22
C GLN A 55 10.06 -10.80 -4.70
N ARG A 56 9.34 -11.54 -3.85
CA ARG A 56 7.98 -11.99 -4.18
C ARG A 56 7.03 -10.83 -4.42
N VAL A 57 7.07 -9.80 -3.57
CA VAL A 57 6.24 -8.60 -3.72
C VAL A 57 6.60 -7.84 -5.00
N LYS A 58 7.89 -7.65 -5.29
CA LYS A 58 8.34 -7.03 -6.55
C LYS A 58 7.79 -7.75 -7.79
N ASN A 59 7.84 -9.08 -7.77
CA ASN A 59 7.33 -9.87 -8.89
C ASN A 59 5.81 -9.72 -9.04
N ASN A 60 5.06 -9.70 -7.94
CA ASN A 60 3.62 -9.47 -7.97
C ASN A 60 3.28 -8.09 -8.53
N VAL A 61 3.91 -7.03 -8.00
CA VAL A 61 3.71 -5.65 -8.45
C VAL A 61 4.01 -5.50 -9.94
N LYS A 62 5.11 -6.12 -10.42
CA LYS A 62 5.43 -6.15 -11.85
C LYS A 62 4.34 -6.84 -12.67
N SER A 63 3.86 -7.99 -12.23
CA SER A 63 2.78 -8.73 -12.91
C SER A 63 1.50 -7.90 -12.95
N ASP A 64 1.11 -7.30 -11.83
CA ASP A 64 -0.09 -6.47 -11.73
C ASP A 64 0.00 -5.25 -12.66
N PHE A 65 1.18 -4.62 -12.74
CA PHE A 65 1.41 -3.51 -13.66
C PHE A 65 1.26 -3.95 -15.13
N ILE A 66 1.86 -5.07 -15.53
CA ILE A 66 1.72 -5.61 -16.89
C ILE A 66 0.25 -5.92 -17.18
N PHE A 67 -0.46 -6.55 -16.25
CA PHE A 67 -1.88 -6.84 -16.42
C PHE A 67 -2.75 -5.57 -16.48
N SER A 68 -2.37 -4.49 -15.80
CA SER A 68 -3.08 -3.22 -15.87
C SER A 68 -3.03 -2.57 -17.27
N LEU A 69 -2.08 -2.97 -18.11
CA LEU A 69 -1.90 -2.48 -19.47
C LEU A 69 -2.56 -3.38 -20.54
N ASN A 70 -3.53 -4.21 -20.16
CA ASN A 70 -4.08 -5.29 -20.99
C ASN A 70 -5.00 -4.84 -22.14
N ASN A 71 -5.41 -3.58 -22.19
CA ASN A 71 -6.25 -3.04 -23.26
C ASN A 71 -5.99 -1.54 -23.51
N ALA A 72 -6.42 -1.06 -24.65
CA ALA A 72 -6.16 0.32 -25.09
C ALA A 72 -6.76 1.37 -24.13
N SER A 73 -7.94 1.12 -23.56
CA SER A 73 -8.57 2.05 -22.62
C SER A 73 -7.80 2.14 -21.30
N ALA A 74 -7.31 1.01 -20.79
CA ALA A 74 -6.47 0.98 -19.59
C ALA A 74 -5.16 1.73 -19.81
N VAL A 75 -4.49 1.50 -20.94
CA VAL A 75 -3.27 2.23 -21.33
C VAL A 75 -3.55 3.72 -21.41
N ALA A 76 -4.61 4.13 -22.13
CA ALA A 76 -4.97 5.53 -22.28
C ALA A 76 -5.26 6.21 -20.93
N ASN A 77 -5.96 5.52 -20.04
CA ASN A 77 -6.25 6.05 -18.70
C ASN A 77 -4.98 6.23 -17.85
N ILE A 78 -4.10 5.24 -17.82
CA ILE A 78 -2.85 5.30 -17.05
C ILE A 78 -1.98 6.43 -17.60
N TYR A 79 -1.66 6.43 -18.88
CA TYR A 79 -0.83 7.46 -19.51
C TYR A 79 -1.47 8.85 -19.40
N GLY A 80 -2.79 8.96 -19.64
CA GLY A 80 -3.54 10.20 -19.51
C GLY A 80 -3.50 10.79 -18.11
N SER A 81 -3.58 9.96 -17.08
CA SER A 81 -3.51 10.43 -15.68
C SER A 81 -2.12 11.02 -15.34
N TYR A 82 -1.04 10.41 -15.79
CA TYR A 82 0.32 10.92 -15.57
C TYR A 82 0.59 12.19 -16.39
N LEU A 83 0.18 12.22 -17.67
CA LEU A 83 0.30 13.41 -18.52
C LEU A 83 -0.51 14.59 -17.98
N ALA A 84 -1.71 14.34 -17.46
CA ALA A 84 -2.53 15.39 -16.85
C ALA A 84 -1.91 16.00 -15.58
N ARG A 85 -1.06 15.25 -14.88
CA ARG A 85 -0.27 15.74 -13.75
C ARG A 85 1.01 16.46 -14.17
N GLY A 86 1.36 16.43 -15.45
CA GLY A 86 2.52 17.10 -16.01
C GLY A 86 3.83 16.34 -15.90
N ASP A 87 3.82 15.09 -15.41
CA ASP A 87 5.02 14.26 -15.28
C ASP A 87 4.70 12.79 -15.59
N ILE A 88 5.32 12.29 -16.65
CA ILE A 88 5.19 10.89 -17.10
C ILE A 88 6.38 10.02 -16.68
N ASP A 89 7.48 10.60 -16.24
CA ASP A 89 8.70 9.87 -15.91
C ASP A 89 8.51 8.79 -14.85
N PRO A 90 7.70 8.97 -13.77
CA PRO A 90 7.42 7.91 -12.82
C PRO A 90 6.76 6.68 -13.44
N LEU A 91 5.90 6.86 -14.45
CA LEU A 91 5.28 5.75 -15.16
C LEU A 91 6.30 5.02 -16.05
N LEU A 92 7.13 5.75 -16.79
CA LEU A 92 8.13 5.18 -17.68
C LEU A 92 9.24 4.44 -16.92
N ASN A 93 9.57 4.89 -15.72
CA ASN A 93 10.59 4.28 -14.87
C ASN A 93 10.01 3.26 -13.87
N TYR A 94 8.69 3.07 -13.82
CA TYR A 94 8.02 2.29 -12.77
C TYR A 94 8.61 0.90 -12.56
N GLU A 95 8.79 0.11 -13.63
CA GLU A 95 9.36 -1.23 -13.53
C GLU A 95 10.81 -1.19 -13.02
N LYS A 96 11.62 -0.27 -13.52
CA LYS A 96 13.02 -0.10 -13.12
C LYS A 96 13.11 0.30 -11.65
N ASP A 97 12.28 1.22 -11.22
CA ASP A 97 12.29 1.72 -9.84
C ASP A 97 11.87 0.63 -8.86
N ILE A 98 10.83 -0.16 -9.19
CA ILE A 98 10.44 -1.33 -8.39
C ILE A 98 11.58 -2.36 -8.31
N GLN A 99 12.28 -2.64 -9.41
CA GLN A 99 13.39 -3.59 -9.39
C GLN A 99 14.58 -3.10 -8.54
N ASN A 100 14.83 -1.81 -8.53
CA ASN A 100 15.93 -1.19 -7.79
C ASN A 100 15.66 -1.02 -6.29
N LEU A 101 14.41 -1.13 -5.84
CA LEU A 101 14.07 -1.02 -4.40
C LEU A 101 14.83 -2.06 -3.58
N GLU A 102 15.42 -1.62 -2.49
CA GLU A 102 16.09 -2.48 -1.52
C GLU A 102 15.31 -2.53 -0.20
N LEU A 103 15.58 -3.54 0.60
CA LEU A 103 14.93 -3.68 1.92
C LEU A 103 15.18 -2.46 2.82
N LYS A 104 16.37 -1.84 2.72
CA LYS A 104 16.72 -0.61 3.45
C LYS A 104 15.79 0.56 3.11
N ASP A 105 15.33 0.65 1.86
CA ASP A 105 14.45 1.74 1.40
C ASP A 105 13.07 1.59 2.03
N LEU A 106 12.54 0.36 2.07
CA LEU A 106 11.27 0.07 2.73
C LEU A 106 11.33 0.35 4.23
N ILE A 107 12.41 -0.06 4.90
CA ILE A 107 12.62 0.18 6.34
C ILE A 107 12.70 1.68 6.62
N SER A 108 13.44 2.43 5.81
CA SER A 108 13.60 3.88 5.94
C SER A 108 12.26 4.59 5.74
N CYS A 109 11.53 4.23 4.71
CA CYS A 109 10.19 4.75 4.43
C CYS A 109 9.21 4.46 5.58
N ALA A 110 9.16 3.21 6.07
CA ALA A 110 8.28 2.82 7.17
C ALA A 110 8.62 3.58 8.47
N LYS A 111 9.90 3.77 8.78
CA LYS A 111 10.33 4.55 9.95
C LYS A 111 9.95 6.02 9.84
N LYS A 112 10.01 6.58 8.64
CA LYS A 112 9.70 8.00 8.39
C LYS A 112 8.20 8.28 8.46
N TYR A 113 7.37 7.44 7.85
CA TYR A 113 5.96 7.75 7.62
C TYR A 113 5.00 7.02 8.56
N PHE A 114 5.30 5.80 9.00
CA PHE A 114 4.41 5.04 9.88
C PHE A 114 4.72 5.28 11.36
N ILE A 115 4.62 6.52 11.79
CA ILE A 115 4.77 6.94 13.18
C ILE A 115 3.40 7.21 13.78
N GLN A 116 3.26 6.99 15.10
CA GLN A 116 1.98 7.07 15.79
C GLN A 116 1.40 8.48 15.74
N GLU A 117 2.24 9.50 15.83
CA GLU A 117 1.87 10.91 15.80
C GLU A 117 1.23 11.34 14.47
N ASN A 118 1.51 10.61 13.39
CA ASN A 118 0.99 10.86 12.04
C ASN A 118 -0.10 9.86 11.65
N SER A 119 -0.68 9.14 12.61
CA SER A 119 -1.68 8.11 12.33
C SER A 119 -3.03 8.44 12.95
N THR A 120 -4.08 8.07 12.24
CA THR A 120 -5.46 8.13 12.73
C THR A 120 -6.14 6.81 12.42
N THR A 121 -6.77 6.20 13.41
CA THR A 121 -7.56 4.98 13.25
C THR A 121 -9.04 5.31 13.34
N VAL A 122 -9.82 4.84 12.38
CA VAL A 122 -11.28 4.92 12.38
C VAL A 122 -11.85 3.51 12.39
N ILE A 123 -12.72 3.22 13.33
CA ILE A 123 -13.41 1.93 13.45
C ILE A 123 -14.89 2.13 13.21
N LEU A 124 -15.39 1.53 12.12
CA LEU A 124 -16.82 1.50 11.84
C LEU A 124 -17.44 0.23 12.41
N ARG A 125 -18.49 0.37 13.19
CA ARG A 125 -19.24 -0.74 13.80
C ARG A 125 -20.70 -0.67 13.41
N LYS A 126 -21.34 -1.84 13.33
CA LYS A 126 -22.80 -1.89 13.25
C LYS A 126 -23.36 -1.35 14.57
N ASP A 127 -24.34 -0.45 14.47
CA ASP A 127 -25.08 0.01 15.64
C ASP A 127 -25.84 -1.17 16.28
N SER A 128 -25.76 -1.29 17.60
CA SER A 128 -26.44 -2.34 18.35
C SER A 128 -27.96 -2.15 18.46
N ASN A 129 -28.45 -1.02 17.94
CA ASN A 129 -29.88 -0.63 17.99
C ASN A 129 -30.58 -0.70 16.61
N GLY A 130 -30.00 -1.41 15.64
CA GLY A 130 -30.55 -1.61 14.30
C GLY A 130 -30.89 -3.06 13.98
#